data_93c8e82583b4c09f580bdeec3a95bc35
#
_entry.id   93c8e82583b4c09f580bdeec3a95bc35
#
_cell.length_a   1.000
_cell.length_b   1.000
_cell.length_c   1.000
_cell.angle_alpha   90.00
_cell.angle_beta   90.00
_cell.angle_gamma   90.00
#
_symmetry.space_group_name_H-M   'P 1'
#
loop_
_entity.id
_entity.type
_entity.pdbx_description
1 polymer ?
#
loop_
_entity_poly.entity_id
_entity_poly.type
_entity_poly.pdbx_seq_one_letter_code
_entity_poly.pdbx_strand_id
1 'polypeptide(L)'
;MIRSKRLQNRITAGRFTLPAAILLSLFCWILTSILLPEVPVIKSSYLLWDTIIDGYIPAWASTPLSFIFYGVVGYFLIELNNTFAIIRMRASVQTAIYFLFISVCPALHPVYAGDFASIAFLISLFFLFKGYQHSRPAGTMFYSFLFIGLGSLFFPQLTLIIPLYWICLLYRSD
;
A
#
# COMPACT_ATOMS: atom_id res chain seq x y z
N MET A 1 -21.47 16.16 24.21
CA MET A 1 -21.44 14.87 23.46
C MET A 1 -22.05 14.95 22.05
N ILE A 2 -23.03 15.78 21.76
CA ILE A 2 -23.71 15.93 20.43
C ILE A 2 -22.81 16.62 19.38
N ARG A 3 -21.93 17.52 19.78
CA ARG A 3 -21.07 18.31 18.88
C ARG A 3 -19.94 17.47 18.26
N SER A 4 -19.41 16.49 18.99
CA SER A 4 -18.38 15.58 18.48
C SER A 4 -18.93 14.61 17.42
N LYS A 5 -20.15 14.11 17.58
CA LYS A 5 -20.81 13.25 16.59
C LYS A 5 -21.12 13.99 15.28
N ARG A 6 -21.41 15.30 15.32
CA ARG A 6 -21.62 16.09 14.08
C ARG A 6 -20.33 16.34 13.31
N LEU A 7 -19.22 16.59 13.99
CA LEU A 7 -17.91 16.71 13.34
C LEU A 7 -17.44 15.37 12.77
N GLN A 8 -17.61 14.29 13.54
CA GLN A 8 -17.28 12.95 13.09
C GLN A 8 -18.09 12.56 11.85
N ASN A 9 -19.38 12.83 11.81
CA ASN A 9 -20.22 12.59 10.63
C ASN A 9 -19.86 13.49 9.43
N ARG A 10 -19.40 14.73 9.64
CA ARG A 10 -18.94 15.59 8.55
C ARG A 10 -17.61 15.11 7.96
N ILE A 11 -16.68 14.63 8.78
CA ILE A 11 -15.39 14.11 8.33
C ILE A 11 -15.58 12.76 7.64
N THR A 12 -16.36 11.84 8.22
CA THR A 12 -16.62 10.53 7.64
C THR A 12 -17.58 10.55 6.45
N ALA A 13 -18.48 11.53 6.38
CA ALA A 13 -19.40 11.73 5.24
C ALA A 13 -18.81 12.68 4.18
N GLY A 14 -17.68 13.32 4.45
CA GLY A 14 -17.10 14.33 3.58
C GLY A 14 -16.62 13.75 2.25
N ARG A 15 -17.26 14.17 1.17
CA ARG A 15 -16.88 13.86 -0.21
C ARG A 15 -15.48 14.40 -0.55
N PHE A 16 -14.99 15.33 0.28
CA PHE A 16 -13.72 16.04 0.10
C PHE A 16 -12.56 15.54 0.98
N THR A 17 -12.78 14.56 1.88
CA THR A 17 -11.72 14.09 2.79
C THR A 17 -10.55 13.45 2.05
N LEU A 18 -10.82 12.64 1.05
CA LEU A 18 -9.77 11.98 0.27
C LEU A 18 -8.99 12.98 -0.61
N PRO A 19 -9.63 13.83 -1.45
CA PRO A 19 -8.88 14.81 -2.21
C PRO A 19 -8.12 15.82 -1.34
N ALA A 20 -8.67 16.22 -0.19
CA ALA A 20 -7.96 17.08 0.75
C ALA A 20 -6.73 16.39 1.35
N ALA A 21 -6.82 15.11 1.71
CA ALA A 21 -5.69 14.35 2.22
C ALA A 21 -4.60 14.17 1.16
N ILE A 22 -4.97 13.90 -0.09
CA ILE A 22 -4.00 13.78 -1.21
C ILE A 22 -3.30 15.12 -1.45
N LEU A 23 -4.03 16.24 -1.48
CA LEU A 23 -3.44 17.57 -1.66
C LEU A 23 -2.50 17.92 -0.51
N LEU A 24 -2.89 17.62 0.73
CA LEU A 24 -2.04 17.86 1.90
C LEU A 24 -0.78 16.98 1.85
N SER A 25 -0.93 15.72 1.49
CA SER A 25 0.18 14.79 1.30
C SER A 25 1.15 15.30 0.23
N LEU A 26 0.64 15.70 -0.92
CA LEU A 26 1.45 16.24 -2.02
C LEU A 26 2.18 17.52 -1.59
N PHE A 27 1.52 18.41 -0.84
CA PHE A 27 2.13 19.60 -0.28
C PHE A 27 3.27 19.26 0.68
N CYS A 28 3.06 18.28 1.58
CA CYS A 28 4.11 17.81 2.49
C CYS A 28 5.31 17.23 1.73
N TRP A 29 5.07 16.48 0.65
CA TRP A 29 6.15 15.90 -0.17
C TRP A 29 6.97 16.95 -0.88
N ILE A 30 6.33 17.96 -1.48
CA ILE A 30 7.01 19.08 -2.11
C ILE A 30 7.82 19.86 -1.06
N LEU A 31 7.21 20.13 0.11
CA LEU A 31 7.87 20.84 1.18
C LEU A 31 9.11 20.08 1.69
N THR A 32 9.00 18.77 1.87
CA THR A 32 10.12 17.91 2.28
C THR A 32 11.24 17.91 1.25
N SER A 33 10.90 17.82 -0.03
CA SER A 33 11.89 17.85 -1.13
C SER A 33 12.67 19.17 -1.19
N ILE A 34 12.05 20.29 -0.78
CA ILE A 34 12.70 21.60 -0.76
C ILE A 34 13.53 21.80 0.51
N LEU A 35 12.99 21.40 1.68
CA LEU A 35 13.63 21.68 2.99
C LEU A 35 14.69 20.66 3.36
N LEU A 36 14.57 19.41 2.89
CA LEU A 36 15.44 18.28 3.21
C LEU A 36 15.96 17.63 1.92
N PRO A 37 16.88 18.27 1.20
CA PRO A 37 17.42 17.72 -0.05
C PRO A 37 18.20 16.42 0.16
N GLU A 38 18.72 16.18 1.37
CA GLU A 38 19.43 14.95 1.75
C GLU A 38 18.58 14.09 2.69
N VAL A 39 17.48 13.56 2.19
CA VAL A 39 16.73 12.55 2.96
C VAL A 39 17.55 11.27 3.03
N PRO A 40 17.74 10.69 4.23
CA PRO A 40 18.42 9.40 4.35
C PRO A 40 17.64 8.33 3.58
N VAL A 41 18.19 7.93 2.44
CA VAL A 41 17.62 6.83 1.63
C VAL A 41 17.77 5.53 2.43
N ILE A 42 16.68 4.82 2.61
CA ILE A 42 16.72 3.47 3.19
C ILE A 42 17.45 2.58 2.19
N LYS A 43 18.75 2.39 2.38
CA LYS A 43 19.53 1.44 1.58
C LYS A 43 19.10 0.02 1.96
N SER A 44 18.19 -0.52 1.19
CA SER A 44 17.88 -1.95 1.23
C SER A 44 18.83 -2.66 0.28
N SER A 45 19.84 -3.33 0.81
CA SER A 45 20.74 -4.20 0.06
C SER A 45 20.03 -5.48 -0.38
N TYR A 46 19.06 -5.35 -1.29
CA TYR A 46 18.41 -6.50 -1.91
C TYR A 46 18.96 -6.69 -3.31
N LEU A 47 19.50 -7.88 -3.55
CA LEU A 47 20.28 -8.21 -4.74
C LEU A 47 19.60 -7.80 -6.06
N LEU A 48 18.30 -8.03 -6.19
CA LEU A 48 17.58 -7.67 -7.42
C LEU A 48 17.27 -6.19 -7.51
N TRP A 49 17.04 -5.52 -6.37
CA TRP A 49 16.81 -4.09 -6.35
C TRP A 49 18.05 -3.32 -6.80
N ASP A 50 19.19 -3.59 -6.16
CA ASP A 50 20.46 -2.93 -6.43
C ASP A 50 20.94 -3.20 -7.86
N THR A 51 20.70 -4.40 -8.40
CA THR A 51 21.18 -4.76 -9.74
C THR A 51 20.31 -4.21 -10.87
N ILE A 52 18.99 -4.14 -10.67
CA ILE A 52 18.06 -3.83 -11.77
C ILE A 52 17.55 -2.40 -11.72
N ILE A 53 17.34 -1.82 -10.54
CA ILE A 53 16.56 -0.59 -10.40
C ILE A 53 17.38 0.60 -9.89
N ASP A 54 18.29 0.37 -8.95
CA ASP A 54 19.02 1.47 -8.27
C ASP A 54 19.88 2.31 -9.23
N GLY A 55 20.35 1.73 -10.34
CA GLY A 55 21.12 2.43 -11.38
C GLY A 55 20.31 3.13 -12.47
N TYR A 56 19.02 2.84 -12.60
CA TYR A 56 18.18 3.34 -13.70
C TYR A 56 17.29 4.51 -13.34
N ILE A 57 16.97 4.69 -12.07
CA ILE A 57 16.08 5.77 -11.63
C ILE A 57 16.91 7.00 -11.27
N PRO A 58 16.81 8.12 -12.02
CA PRO A 58 17.49 9.35 -11.67
C PRO A 58 16.90 9.91 -10.37
N ALA A 59 17.76 10.53 -9.55
CA ALA A 59 17.38 11.04 -8.22
C ALA A 59 16.17 12.00 -8.25
N TRP A 60 16.06 12.82 -9.29
CA TRP A 60 14.94 13.76 -9.44
C TRP A 60 13.60 13.07 -9.73
N ALA A 61 13.61 11.87 -10.34
CA ALA A 61 12.41 11.11 -10.67
C ALA A 61 11.97 10.16 -9.54
N SER A 62 12.86 9.87 -8.61
CA SER A 62 12.58 8.92 -7.50
C SER A 62 11.39 9.38 -6.66
N THR A 63 11.39 10.62 -6.18
CA THR A 63 10.33 11.15 -5.33
C THR A 63 8.94 11.19 -6.00
N PRO A 64 8.78 11.74 -7.23
CA PRO A 64 7.46 11.72 -7.88
C PRO A 64 7.00 10.31 -8.25
N LEU A 65 7.92 9.42 -8.62
CA LEU A 65 7.60 8.03 -8.94
C LEU A 65 7.08 7.28 -7.72
N SER A 66 7.71 7.45 -6.57
CA SER A 66 7.26 6.88 -5.31
C SER A 66 5.85 7.38 -4.95
N PHE A 67 5.55 8.66 -5.14
CA PHE A 67 4.19 9.19 -4.92
C PHE A 67 3.14 8.48 -5.80
N ILE A 68 3.48 8.16 -7.05
CA ILE A 68 2.61 7.39 -7.94
C ILE A 68 2.39 5.97 -7.39
N PHE A 69 3.43 5.29 -6.90
CA PHE A 69 3.29 3.97 -6.27
C PHE A 69 2.37 4.01 -5.05
N TYR A 70 2.51 5.00 -4.18
CA TYR A 70 1.59 5.17 -3.06
C TYR A 70 0.16 5.50 -3.51
N GLY A 71 -0.01 6.20 -4.62
CA GLY A 71 -1.31 6.40 -5.26
C GLY A 71 -1.95 5.07 -5.70
N VAL A 72 -1.16 4.19 -6.31
CA VAL A 72 -1.60 2.85 -6.71
C VAL A 72 -1.98 2.01 -5.49
N VAL A 73 -1.17 2.02 -4.43
CA VAL A 73 -1.48 1.35 -3.16
C VAL A 73 -2.79 1.88 -2.58
N GLY A 74 -2.96 3.22 -2.55
CA GLY A 74 -4.20 3.86 -2.10
C GLY A 74 -5.42 3.43 -2.91
N TYR A 75 -5.30 3.30 -4.22
CA TYR A 75 -6.35 2.78 -5.09
C TYR A 75 -6.70 1.33 -4.73
N PHE A 76 -5.71 0.45 -4.58
CA PHE A 76 -5.95 -0.93 -4.18
C PHE A 76 -6.61 -1.06 -2.81
N LEU A 77 -6.27 -0.20 -1.85
CA LEU A 77 -6.93 -0.17 -0.54
C LEU A 77 -8.43 0.17 -0.65
N ILE A 78 -8.79 1.12 -1.54
CA ILE A 78 -10.19 1.46 -1.81
C ILE A 78 -10.89 0.26 -2.45
N GLU A 79 -10.29 -0.33 -3.47
CA GLU A 79 -10.88 -1.45 -4.21
C GLU A 79 -11.08 -2.68 -3.32
N LEU A 80 -10.10 -3.03 -2.49
CA LEU A 80 -10.20 -4.10 -1.50
C LEU A 80 -11.37 -3.87 -0.54
N ASN A 81 -11.48 -2.67 0.02
CA ASN A 81 -12.54 -2.38 0.96
C ASN A 81 -13.92 -2.33 0.31
N ASN A 82 -14.02 -1.83 -0.93
CA ASN A 82 -15.28 -1.79 -1.67
C ASN A 82 -15.76 -3.20 -2.07
N THR A 83 -14.83 -4.06 -2.46
CA THR A 83 -15.15 -5.42 -2.95
C THR A 83 -15.46 -6.37 -1.80
N PHE A 84 -14.69 -6.31 -0.70
CA PHE A 84 -14.77 -7.30 0.38
C PHE A 84 -15.39 -6.75 1.68
N ALA A 85 -15.69 -5.45 1.74
CA ALA A 85 -16.25 -4.78 2.92
C ALA A 85 -15.48 -5.09 4.23
N ILE A 86 -14.14 -5.11 4.15
CA ILE A 86 -13.25 -5.51 5.25
C ILE A 86 -13.43 -4.61 6.46
N ILE A 87 -13.55 -3.30 6.21
CA ILE A 87 -13.74 -2.31 7.25
C ILE A 87 -15.08 -1.63 7.04
N ARG A 88 -15.89 -1.54 8.12
CA ARG A 88 -17.20 -0.85 8.12
C ARG A 88 -17.10 0.67 7.95
N MET A 89 -15.92 1.20 7.76
CA MET A 89 -15.69 2.61 7.45
C MET A 89 -15.66 2.83 5.93
N ARG A 90 -15.92 4.07 5.50
CA ARG A 90 -15.78 4.41 4.08
C ARG A 90 -14.32 4.24 3.64
N ALA A 91 -14.11 3.58 2.53
CA ALA A 91 -12.79 3.33 1.95
C ALA A 91 -11.97 4.61 1.77
N SER A 92 -12.62 5.74 1.47
CA SER A 92 -11.99 7.05 1.33
C SER A 92 -11.31 7.55 2.60
N VAL A 93 -11.86 7.26 3.78
CA VAL A 93 -11.29 7.69 5.07
C VAL A 93 -10.04 6.86 5.40
N GLN A 94 -10.10 5.55 5.17
CA GLN A 94 -8.96 4.64 5.33
C GLN A 94 -7.77 5.10 4.48
N THR A 95 -8.02 5.38 3.21
CA THR A 95 -6.99 5.81 2.27
C THR A 95 -6.46 7.22 2.62
N ALA A 96 -7.32 8.13 3.10
CA ALA A 96 -6.88 9.43 3.57
C ALA A 96 -5.92 9.32 4.76
N ILE A 97 -6.22 8.46 5.72
CA ILE A 97 -5.34 8.18 6.87
C ILE A 97 -4.00 7.60 6.39
N TYR A 98 -4.03 6.66 5.44
CA TYR A 98 -2.84 6.08 4.84
C TYR A 98 -1.92 7.15 4.22
N PHE A 99 -2.46 8.06 3.40
CA PHE A 99 -1.69 9.16 2.81
C PHE A 99 -1.08 10.09 3.87
N LEU A 100 -1.82 10.40 4.92
CA LEU A 100 -1.31 11.23 6.02
C LEU A 100 -0.14 10.55 6.75
N PHE A 101 -0.24 9.26 7.05
CA PHE A 101 0.84 8.52 7.72
C PHE A 101 2.12 8.48 6.89
N ILE A 102 2.02 8.22 5.58
CA ILE A 102 3.20 8.19 4.71
C ILE A 102 3.85 9.57 4.62
N SER A 103 3.05 10.63 4.57
CA SER A 103 3.58 11.99 4.47
C SER A 103 4.39 12.44 5.68
N VAL A 104 4.17 11.82 6.84
CA VAL A 104 4.92 12.11 8.07
C VAL A 104 6.32 11.48 8.05
N CYS A 105 6.56 10.47 7.20
CA CYS A 105 7.82 9.74 7.15
C CYS A 105 8.67 10.14 5.92
N PRO A 106 9.56 11.13 5.99
CA PRO A 106 10.37 11.59 4.84
C PRO A 106 11.24 10.49 4.24
N ALA A 107 11.68 9.53 5.05
CA ALA A 107 12.50 8.40 4.60
C ALA A 107 11.80 7.47 3.60
N LEU A 108 10.47 7.55 3.49
CA LEU A 108 9.66 6.77 2.53
C LEU A 108 9.41 7.53 1.21
N HIS A 109 9.87 8.78 1.09
CA HIS A 109 9.62 9.57 -0.11
C HIS A 109 10.43 9.11 -1.34
N PRO A 110 11.69 8.67 -1.23
CA PRO A 110 12.40 8.05 -2.35
C PRO A 110 11.83 6.65 -2.66
N VAL A 111 11.86 6.25 -3.94
CA VAL A 111 11.48 4.88 -4.34
C VAL A 111 12.41 3.87 -3.70
N TYR A 112 11.83 2.81 -3.15
CA TYR A 112 12.58 1.69 -2.57
C TYR A 112 11.87 0.35 -2.84
N ALA A 113 12.55 -0.75 -2.57
CA ALA A 113 12.04 -2.11 -2.84
C ALA A 113 10.68 -2.40 -2.21
N GLY A 114 10.38 -1.79 -1.06
CA GLY A 114 9.11 -1.96 -0.35
C GLY A 114 7.89 -1.44 -1.11
N ASP A 115 8.05 -0.49 -2.04
CA ASP A 115 6.95 0.04 -2.83
C ASP A 115 6.39 -1.03 -3.77
N PHE A 116 7.27 -1.77 -4.45
CA PHE A 116 6.90 -2.90 -5.29
C PHE A 116 6.33 -4.06 -4.47
N ALA A 117 6.95 -4.35 -3.32
CA ALA A 117 6.48 -5.39 -2.43
C ALA A 117 5.08 -5.10 -1.88
N SER A 118 4.78 -3.84 -1.55
CA SER A 118 3.48 -3.43 -1.05
C SER A 118 2.37 -3.60 -2.10
N ILE A 119 2.64 -3.27 -3.36
CA ILE A 119 1.71 -3.47 -4.48
C ILE A 119 1.49 -4.96 -4.71
N ALA A 120 2.57 -5.76 -4.78
CA ALA A 120 2.48 -7.20 -4.97
C ALA A 120 1.69 -7.86 -3.84
N PHE A 121 1.91 -7.43 -2.60
CA PHE A 121 1.18 -7.91 -1.43
C PHE A 121 -0.32 -7.59 -1.50
N LEU A 122 -0.70 -6.37 -1.88
CA LEU A 122 -2.11 -6.00 -2.01
C LEU A 122 -2.83 -6.77 -3.11
N ILE A 123 -2.16 -6.98 -4.25
CA ILE A 123 -2.69 -7.82 -5.33
C ILE A 123 -2.86 -9.26 -4.85
N SER A 124 -1.89 -9.78 -4.11
CA SER A 124 -1.97 -11.11 -3.50
C SER A 124 -3.16 -11.23 -2.53
N LEU A 125 -3.36 -10.25 -1.66
CA LEU A 125 -4.51 -10.19 -0.76
C LEU A 125 -5.83 -10.16 -1.52
N PHE A 126 -5.91 -9.40 -2.61
CA PHE A 126 -7.10 -9.35 -3.44
C PHE A 126 -7.47 -10.74 -3.97
N PHE A 127 -6.50 -11.49 -4.49
CA PHE A 127 -6.72 -12.85 -4.96
C PHE A 127 -7.03 -13.82 -3.81
N LEU A 128 -6.42 -13.65 -2.65
CA LEU A 128 -6.72 -14.45 -1.46
C LEU A 128 -8.19 -14.29 -1.07
N PHE A 129 -8.67 -13.06 -0.88
CA PHE A 129 -10.07 -12.81 -0.49
C PHE A 129 -11.06 -13.24 -1.58
N LYS A 130 -10.71 -13.02 -2.84
CA LYS A 130 -11.52 -13.53 -3.97
C LYS A 130 -11.61 -15.06 -3.94
N GLY A 131 -10.53 -15.74 -3.58
CA GLY A 131 -10.51 -17.18 -3.39
C GLY A 131 -11.46 -17.67 -2.30
N TYR A 132 -11.62 -16.91 -1.21
CA TYR A 132 -12.58 -17.25 -0.16
C TYR A 132 -14.04 -17.25 -0.63
N GLN A 133 -14.39 -16.43 -1.60
CA GLN A 133 -15.76 -16.31 -2.11
C GLN A 133 -16.10 -17.33 -3.22
N HIS A 134 -15.11 -18.02 -3.80
CA HIS A 134 -15.32 -18.94 -4.91
C HIS A 134 -15.37 -20.41 -4.45
N SER A 135 -16.26 -21.19 -5.07
CA SER A 135 -16.36 -22.64 -4.82
C SER A 135 -15.15 -23.44 -5.33
N ARG A 136 -14.41 -22.91 -6.31
CA ARG A 136 -13.18 -23.53 -6.85
C ARG A 136 -12.01 -22.56 -6.73
N PRO A 137 -11.34 -22.51 -5.57
CA PRO A 137 -10.33 -21.48 -5.29
C PRO A 137 -8.93 -21.75 -5.86
N ALA A 138 -8.67 -22.92 -6.41
CA ALA A 138 -7.31 -23.35 -6.79
C ALA A 138 -6.58 -22.32 -7.67
N GLY A 139 -7.23 -21.76 -8.69
CA GLY A 139 -6.63 -20.76 -9.56
C GLY A 139 -6.36 -19.42 -8.85
N THR A 140 -7.30 -18.94 -8.06
CA THR A 140 -7.15 -17.66 -7.33
C THR A 140 -6.09 -17.75 -6.24
N MET A 141 -6.00 -18.89 -5.57
CA MET A 141 -4.94 -19.15 -4.59
C MET A 141 -3.57 -19.23 -5.24
N PHE A 142 -3.46 -19.87 -6.41
CA PHE A 142 -2.21 -19.88 -7.17
C PHE A 142 -1.72 -18.47 -7.47
N TYR A 143 -2.58 -17.58 -7.97
CA TYR A 143 -2.22 -16.18 -8.23
C TYR A 143 -1.82 -15.45 -6.95
N SER A 144 -2.49 -15.72 -5.83
CA SER A 144 -2.13 -15.11 -4.55
C SER A 144 -0.70 -15.45 -4.14
N PHE A 145 -0.30 -16.73 -4.18
CA PHE A 145 1.06 -17.17 -3.88
C PHE A 145 2.08 -16.68 -4.91
N LEU A 146 1.70 -16.62 -6.19
CA LEU A 146 2.54 -16.13 -7.26
C LEU A 146 2.94 -14.66 -7.02
N PHE A 147 1.98 -13.79 -6.65
CA PHE A 147 2.29 -12.39 -6.38
C PHE A 147 3.12 -12.19 -5.10
N ILE A 148 2.93 -13.02 -4.06
CA ILE A 148 3.85 -13.01 -2.92
C ILE A 148 5.26 -13.42 -3.36
N GLY A 149 5.38 -14.48 -4.16
CA GLY A 149 6.67 -14.93 -4.69
C GLY A 149 7.36 -13.83 -5.51
N LEU A 150 6.64 -13.15 -6.40
CA LEU A 150 7.17 -12.01 -7.15
C LEU A 150 7.59 -10.85 -6.25
N GLY A 151 6.77 -10.49 -5.26
CA GLY A 151 7.11 -9.45 -4.29
C GLY A 151 8.32 -9.80 -3.43
N SER A 152 8.49 -11.07 -3.08
CA SER A 152 9.63 -11.56 -2.29
C SER A 152 10.97 -11.48 -3.01
N LEU A 153 10.98 -11.43 -4.35
CA LEU A 153 12.19 -11.20 -5.13
C LEU A 153 12.78 -9.82 -4.88
N PHE A 154 11.93 -8.82 -4.66
CA PHE A 154 12.37 -7.45 -4.35
C PHE A 154 12.51 -7.23 -2.84
N PHE A 155 11.69 -7.89 -2.03
CA PHE A 155 11.63 -7.75 -0.59
C PHE A 155 11.46 -9.12 0.10
N PRO A 156 12.58 -9.84 0.40
CA PRO A 156 12.55 -11.21 0.91
C PRO A 156 11.71 -11.41 2.18
N GLN A 157 11.58 -10.39 3.02
CA GLN A 157 10.76 -10.47 4.24
C GLN A 157 9.28 -10.77 3.94
N LEU A 158 8.79 -10.50 2.71
CA LEU A 158 7.43 -10.83 2.30
C LEU A 158 7.16 -12.35 2.37
N THR A 159 8.20 -13.17 2.27
CA THR A 159 8.10 -14.64 2.41
C THR A 159 7.57 -15.07 3.76
N LEU A 160 7.77 -14.26 4.81
CA LEU A 160 7.26 -14.55 6.16
C LEU A 160 5.72 -14.54 6.22
N ILE A 161 5.04 -14.02 5.21
CA ILE A 161 3.57 -14.02 5.13
C ILE A 161 3.02 -15.34 4.59
N ILE A 162 3.84 -16.15 3.90
CA ILE A 162 3.42 -17.44 3.33
C ILE A 162 2.80 -18.39 4.38
N PRO A 163 3.41 -18.60 5.57
CA PRO A 163 2.79 -19.43 6.61
C PRO A 163 1.41 -18.94 7.04
N LEU A 164 1.21 -17.61 7.10
CA LEU A 164 -0.10 -17.05 7.44
C LEU A 164 -1.15 -17.40 6.38
N TYR A 165 -0.78 -17.36 5.10
CA TYR A 165 -1.67 -17.76 4.00
C TYR A 165 -2.02 -19.26 4.06
N TRP A 166 -1.06 -20.09 4.44
CA TRP A 166 -1.28 -21.52 4.65
C TRP A 166 -2.29 -21.78 5.77
N ILE A 167 -2.16 -21.08 6.90
CA ILE A 167 -3.11 -21.17 8.01
C ILE A 167 -4.51 -20.75 7.54
N CYS A 168 -4.62 -19.64 6.81
CA CYS A 168 -5.89 -19.19 6.26
C CYS A 168 -6.52 -20.23 5.32
N LEU A 169 -5.69 -20.94 4.55
CA LEU A 169 -6.16 -21.96 3.62
C LEU A 169 -6.60 -23.24 4.34
N LEU A 170 -5.91 -23.65 5.38
CA LEU A 170 -6.29 -24.79 6.24
C LEU A 170 -7.62 -24.54 6.96
N TYR A 171 -7.77 -23.34 7.53
CA TYR A 171 -9.01 -22.98 8.25
C TYR A 171 -10.26 -22.93 7.35
N ARG A 172 -10.08 -22.81 6.05
CA ARG A 172 -11.16 -22.86 5.07
C ARG A 172 -11.57 -24.28 4.70
N SER A 173 -10.67 -25.27 4.85
CA SER A 173 -10.90 -26.66 4.45
C SER A 173 -11.91 -27.40 5.33
N ASP A 174 -12.27 -26.82 6.47
CA ASP A 174 -13.31 -27.29 7.37
C ASP A 174 -14.65 -26.58 7.11
#